data_c29d958df19297fc3bc55e9bf562c59a
#
_entry.id   c29d958df19297fc3bc55e9bf562c59a
#
_cell.length_a   1.000
_cell.length_b   1.000
_cell.length_c   1.000
_cell.angle_alpha   90.00
_cell.angle_beta   90.00
_cell.angle_gamma   90.00
#
_symmetry.space_group_name_H-M   'P 1'
#
loop_
_entity.id
_entity.type
_entity.pdbx_description
1 polymer ?
#
loop_
_entity_poly.entity_id
_entity_poly.type
_entity_poly.pdbx_seq_one_letter_code
_entity_poly.pdbx_strand_id
1 'polypeptide(L)'
;MFKKGLLKQLSILLVGCNLIFGQVVGEMNSPDFIKSIIFKSQNETYQLPIVTLGETFEISFDDLNADERNYYYRIKYFNHDWTPSGLFQTEFIKGFDNIRIENYRTSFNTLQPYTHYKLKLPNDKTQFLISGNYILEIYNEEDIMVFSRKFLIYEDKVNIGAAIYRSRDLSFYNTHQSVQFYISPQDGEFLRDPENLVHTVILQNEQWNTAVTGIKPQYFNGNRLEYRYDEHTRFEGGNEYLFFDTKDIRITGSNVGSVELNRLYESYLNTNFLRRGYPYSFNSDINGDFFIRTVEGTEDESIEADYSWVHFSLSAPKFLEGQEVYIFGKYNNYNLSNENKMYFNPSLEIYEGVMLLKQGIYNYKYVVKTPDKLLTNSLSDSHASTENRYLILVYYSEFGTRHDALIGFGETSSFEILD
;
A
#
# COMPACT_ATOMS: atom_id res chain seq x y z
N MET A 1 -16.21 -68.59 41.41
CA MET A 1 -14.76 -68.46 41.28
C MET A 1 -14.51 -67.37 40.21
N PHE A 2 -14.28 -66.11 40.62
CA PHE A 2 -14.22 -64.94 39.77
C PHE A 2 -12.77 -64.70 39.31
N LYS A 3 -12.52 -64.62 38.00
CA LYS A 3 -11.28 -64.12 37.43
C LYS A 3 -11.47 -62.63 37.03
N LYS A 4 -10.76 -61.73 37.76
CA LYS A 4 -10.63 -60.33 37.39
C LYS A 4 -9.65 -60.16 36.22
N GLY A 5 -10.12 -59.67 35.11
CA GLY A 5 -9.26 -59.22 34.00
C GLY A 5 -8.84 -57.79 34.21
N LEU A 6 -7.53 -57.53 34.17
CA LEU A 6 -6.89 -56.24 34.36
C LEU A 6 -6.87 -55.52 33.00
N LEU A 7 -7.67 -54.46 32.79
CA LEU A 7 -7.58 -53.57 31.62
C LEU A 7 -6.41 -52.62 31.86
N LYS A 8 -5.35 -52.77 31.06
CA LYS A 8 -4.29 -51.73 30.97
C LYS A 8 -4.79 -50.59 30.06
N GLN A 9 -5.04 -49.44 30.63
CA GLN A 9 -5.21 -48.20 29.88
C GLN A 9 -3.88 -47.72 29.37
N LEU A 10 -3.75 -47.73 28.01
CA LEU A 10 -2.61 -47.14 27.29
C LEU A 10 -2.96 -45.68 27.00
N SER A 11 -2.43 -44.75 27.81
CA SER A 11 -2.54 -43.31 27.57
C SER A 11 -1.57 -42.94 26.42
N ILE A 12 -2.10 -42.71 25.22
CA ILE A 12 -1.34 -42.12 24.10
C ILE A 12 -1.26 -40.63 24.34
N LEU A 13 -0.07 -40.15 24.69
CA LEU A 13 0.26 -38.73 24.79
C LEU A 13 0.42 -38.21 23.33
N LEU A 14 -0.62 -37.57 22.80
CA LEU A 14 -0.54 -36.83 21.53
C LEU A 14 0.24 -35.55 21.82
N VAL A 15 1.53 -35.55 21.52
CA VAL A 15 2.33 -34.32 21.42
C VAL A 15 1.89 -33.63 20.11
N GLY A 16 0.98 -32.68 20.24
CA GLY A 16 0.62 -31.79 19.14
C GLY A 16 1.83 -30.90 18.82
N CYS A 17 2.55 -31.20 17.74
CA CYS A 17 3.41 -30.22 17.09
C CYS A 17 2.55 -29.07 16.59
N ASN A 18 2.44 -27.99 17.35
CA ASN A 18 1.99 -26.72 16.83
C ASN A 18 3.07 -26.25 15.83
N LEU A 19 2.84 -26.47 14.55
CA LEU A 19 3.53 -25.76 13.49
C LEU A 19 3.11 -24.29 13.64
N ILE A 20 3.97 -23.50 14.25
CA ILE A 20 3.86 -22.04 14.25
C ILE A 20 4.18 -21.63 12.80
N PHE A 21 3.17 -21.63 11.94
CA PHE A 21 3.26 -20.88 10.69
C PHE A 21 3.41 -19.41 11.12
N GLY A 22 4.54 -18.79 10.78
CA GLY A 22 4.76 -17.38 10.99
C GLY A 22 3.59 -16.63 10.34
N GLN A 23 2.79 -15.96 11.16
CA GLN A 23 1.64 -15.21 10.68
C GLN A 23 2.18 -13.97 9.97
N VAL A 24 1.92 -13.85 8.67
CA VAL A 24 2.26 -12.64 7.90
C VAL A 24 1.58 -11.44 8.56
N VAL A 25 2.38 -10.47 8.98
CA VAL A 25 1.87 -9.31 9.70
C VAL A 25 1.30 -8.30 8.70
N GLY A 26 0.01 -8.03 8.83
CA GLY A 26 -0.68 -6.96 8.10
C GLY A 26 -0.50 -5.60 8.75
N GLU A 27 -0.79 -4.55 8.00
CA GLU A 27 -0.91 -3.20 8.56
C GLU A 27 -2.22 -3.07 9.34
N MET A 28 -2.17 -2.33 10.44
CA MET A 28 -3.38 -1.93 11.17
C MET A 28 -3.98 -0.67 10.54
N ASN A 29 -5.26 -0.74 10.20
CA ASN A 29 -6.00 0.42 9.72
C ASN A 29 -6.16 1.47 10.81
N SER A 30 -6.17 2.74 10.39
CA SER A 30 -6.45 3.86 11.27
C SER A 30 -7.93 3.90 11.65
N PRO A 31 -8.26 4.39 12.87
CA PRO A 31 -9.64 4.72 13.22
C PRO A 31 -10.12 5.95 12.44
N ASP A 32 -11.44 6.16 12.43
CA ASP A 32 -12.12 7.19 11.60
C ASP A 32 -11.66 8.63 11.89
N PHE A 33 -11.12 8.90 13.06
CA PHE A 33 -10.60 10.23 13.43
C PHE A 33 -9.14 10.44 13.01
N ILE A 34 -8.41 9.43 12.55
CA ILE A 34 -7.05 9.57 11.99
C ILE A 34 -7.13 9.53 10.47
N LYS A 35 -6.73 10.63 9.85
CA LYS A 35 -6.84 10.85 8.39
C LYS A 35 -5.51 11.29 7.79
N SER A 36 -5.49 11.36 6.46
CA SER A 36 -4.40 11.92 5.67
C SER A 36 -3.01 11.39 6.08
N ILE A 37 -2.91 10.06 6.24
CA ILE A 37 -1.62 9.43 6.53
C ILE A 37 -0.79 9.47 5.25
N ILE A 38 0.33 10.21 5.29
CA ILE A 38 1.19 10.45 4.14
C ILE A 38 2.61 10.05 4.49
N PHE A 39 3.23 9.26 3.61
CA PHE A 39 4.64 8.93 3.69
C PHE A 39 5.40 9.68 2.58
N LYS A 40 6.44 10.46 2.95
CA LYS A 40 7.27 11.21 2.00
C LYS A 40 8.74 10.91 2.22
N SER A 41 9.44 10.49 1.17
CA SER A 41 10.89 10.61 1.09
C SER A 41 11.28 12.02 0.64
N GLN A 42 12.54 12.42 0.79
CA GLN A 42 12.97 13.80 0.49
C GLN A 42 12.95 14.14 -1.01
N ASN A 43 13.05 13.14 -1.87
CA ASN A 43 13.28 13.31 -3.30
C ASN A 43 12.11 12.93 -4.18
N GLU A 44 10.96 12.51 -3.60
CA GLU A 44 9.87 11.93 -4.36
C GLU A 44 8.72 12.89 -4.56
N THR A 45 8.21 12.93 -5.79
CA THR A 45 6.98 13.67 -6.14
C THR A 45 5.72 12.91 -5.78
N TYR A 46 5.84 11.61 -5.51
CA TYR A 46 4.77 10.70 -5.11
C TYR A 46 5.11 10.01 -3.78
N GLN A 47 4.10 9.44 -3.14
CA GLN A 47 4.28 8.77 -1.87
C GLN A 47 4.83 7.35 -2.09
N LEU A 48 6.14 7.18 -1.90
CA LEU A 48 6.82 5.88 -1.98
C LEU A 48 7.40 5.52 -0.62
N PRO A 49 6.91 4.48 0.06
CA PRO A 49 7.43 4.08 1.37
C PRO A 49 8.71 3.22 1.25
N ILE A 50 9.64 3.63 0.38
CA ILE A 50 10.92 2.97 0.12
C ILE A 50 12.02 4.02 0.11
N VAL A 51 13.05 3.84 0.95
CA VAL A 51 14.16 4.79 1.10
C VAL A 51 15.51 4.07 1.17
N THR A 52 16.57 4.75 0.79
CA THR A 52 17.94 4.23 0.94
C THR A 52 18.35 4.25 2.42
N LEU A 53 19.19 3.31 2.85
CA LEU A 53 19.72 3.28 4.21
C LEU A 53 20.49 4.58 4.52
N GLY A 54 20.03 5.29 5.54
CA GLY A 54 20.56 6.61 5.94
C GLY A 54 19.81 7.79 5.33
N GLU A 55 18.96 7.60 4.33
CA GLU A 55 18.09 8.64 3.80
C GLU A 55 16.98 9.01 4.79
N THR A 56 16.59 10.28 4.79
CA THR A 56 15.53 10.79 5.66
C THR A 56 14.17 10.75 4.96
N PHE A 57 13.17 10.31 5.68
CA PHE A 57 11.76 10.35 5.27
C PHE A 57 10.87 10.93 6.36
N GLU A 58 9.67 11.30 5.98
CA GLU A 58 8.64 11.83 6.89
C GLU A 58 7.35 11.04 6.74
N ILE A 59 6.74 10.69 7.86
CA ILE A 59 5.34 10.27 7.93
C ILE A 59 4.55 11.35 8.65
N SER A 60 3.38 11.69 8.10
CA SER A 60 2.46 12.64 8.71
C SER A 60 1.05 12.09 8.74
N PHE A 61 0.24 12.58 9.67
CA PHE A 61 -1.18 12.24 9.80
C PHE A 61 -1.94 13.32 10.56
N ASP A 62 -3.26 13.34 10.38
CA ASP A 62 -4.14 14.28 11.05
C ASP A 62 -5.03 13.57 12.08
N ASP A 63 -5.13 14.13 13.29
CA ASP A 63 -6.14 13.77 14.30
C ASP A 63 -7.29 14.78 14.26
N LEU A 64 -8.47 14.34 13.84
CA LEU A 64 -9.67 15.18 13.72
C LEU A 64 -10.32 15.55 15.05
N ASN A 65 -9.85 15.00 16.17
CA ASN A 65 -10.30 15.44 17.50
C ASN A 65 -9.72 16.82 17.87
N ALA A 66 -8.60 17.21 17.25
CA ALA A 66 -7.95 18.52 17.44
C ALA A 66 -7.60 18.85 18.92
N ASP A 67 -7.22 17.85 19.69
CA ASP A 67 -6.98 17.93 21.14
C ASP A 67 -5.52 17.74 21.54
N GLU A 68 -4.58 17.80 20.59
CA GLU A 68 -3.13 17.74 20.78
C GLU A 68 -2.68 16.52 21.64
N ARG A 69 -3.26 15.35 21.37
CA ARG A 69 -2.95 14.10 22.07
C ARG A 69 -1.48 13.69 21.92
N ASN A 70 -0.97 12.96 22.92
CA ASN A 70 0.35 12.36 22.80
C ASN A 70 0.28 11.06 21.99
N TYR A 71 1.06 11.02 20.91
CA TYR A 71 1.29 9.81 20.13
C TYR A 71 2.72 9.36 20.28
N TYR A 72 2.93 8.05 20.27
CA TYR A 72 4.21 7.40 20.40
C TYR A 72 4.43 6.47 19.22
N TYR A 73 5.68 6.32 18.78
CA TYR A 73 6.00 5.39 17.71
C TYR A 73 6.92 4.27 18.17
N ARG A 74 6.74 3.10 17.56
CA ARG A 74 7.60 1.92 17.67
C ARG A 74 7.92 1.42 16.28
N ILE A 75 9.08 0.76 16.15
CA ILE A 75 9.53 0.22 14.87
C ILE A 75 9.81 -1.26 15.05
N LYS A 76 9.28 -2.06 14.12
CA LYS A 76 9.49 -3.52 14.04
C LYS A 76 10.18 -3.87 12.73
N TYR A 77 11.00 -4.91 12.77
CA TYR A 77 11.72 -5.44 11.61
C TYR A 77 11.17 -6.80 11.19
N PHE A 78 11.10 -7.04 9.88
CA PHE A 78 10.55 -8.25 9.28
C PHE A 78 11.42 -8.78 8.14
N ASN A 79 11.31 -10.08 7.86
CA ASN A 79 11.91 -10.73 6.70
C ASN A 79 11.20 -10.33 5.39
N HIS A 80 11.75 -10.72 4.24
CA HIS A 80 11.22 -10.41 2.91
C HIS A 80 9.75 -10.78 2.71
N ASP A 81 9.25 -11.77 3.41
CA ASP A 81 7.87 -12.28 3.36
C ASP A 81 6.95 -11.72 4.48
N TRP A 82 7.41 -10.69 5.18
CA TRP A 82 6.73 -10.09 6.34
C TRP A 82 6.55 -11.03 7.54
N THR A 83 7.35 -12.09 7.63
CA THR A 83 7.47 -12.86 8.87
C THR A 83 8.42 -12.17 9.87
N PRO A 84 8.20 -12.30 11.18
CA PRO A 84 9.12 -11.73 12.17
C PRO A 84 10.53 -12.28 12.02
N SER A 85 11.55 -11.42 12.02
CA SER A 85 12.95 -11.80 11.80
C SER A 85 13.61 -12.47 12.99
N GLY A 86 13.08 -12.33 14.19
CA GLY A 86 13.72 -12.80 15.43
C GLY A 86 14.95 -11.98 15.85
N LEU A 87 15.20 -10.83 15.26
CA LEU A 87 16.21 -9.87 15.71
C LEU A 87 15.74 -9.10 16.95
N PHE A 88 16.68 -8.78 17.83
CA PHE A 88 16.44 -7.81 18.89
C PHE A 88 16.46 -6.38 18.31
N GLN A 89 15.72 -5.47 18.91
CA GLN A 89 15.62 -4.09 18.45
C GLN A 89 17.01 -3.42 18.26
N THR A 90 17.94 -3.66 19.16
CA THR A 90 19.31 -3.11 19.10
C THR A 90 20.13 -3.60 17.92
N GLU A 91 19.67 -4.61 17.18
CA GLU A 91 20.36 -5.14 16.01
C GLU A 91 19.94 -4.41 14.72
N PHE A 92 18.75 -3.77 14.69
CA PHE A 92 18.25 -3.05 13.52
C PHE A 92 18.02 -1.54 13.76
N ILE A 93 17.95 -1.10 15.03
CA ILE A 93 17.82 0.31 15.41
C ILE A 93 18.86 0.66 16.49
N LYS A 94 19.55 1.79 16.26
CA LYS A 94 20.31 2.49 17.29
C LYS A 94 19.41 3.58 17.88
N GLY A 95 19.11 3.49 19.17
CA GLY A 95 18.27 4.46 19.87
C GLY A 95 17.26 3.80 20.80
N PHE A 96 16.11 4.44 20.95
CA PHE A 96 15.08 4.06 21.91
C PHE A 96 13.82 3.57 21.21
N ASP A 97 13.00 2.83 21.93
CA ASP A 97 11.65 2.44 21.53
C ASP A 97 10.61 3.30 22.27
N ASN A 98 9.38 3.31 21.75
CA ASN A 98 8.25 4.03 22.35
C ASN A 98 8.50 5.52 22.56
N ILE A 99 8.88 6.20 21.50
CA ILE A 99 9.26 7.60 21.52
C ILE A 99 8.05 8.47 21.16
N ARG A 100 7.82 9.54 21.94
CA ARG A 100 6.76 10.51 21.69
C ARG A 100 7.04 11.28 20.39
N ILE A 101 5.97 11.51 19.60
CA ILE A 101 5.98 12.42 18.46
C ILE A 101 5.82 13.84 19.00
N GLU A 102 6.85 14.66 18.85
CA GLU A 102 6.90 16.02 19.43
C GLU A 102 6.53 17.11 18.42
N ASN A 103 6.59 16.81 17.12
CA ASN A 103 6.30 17.79 16.07
C ASN A 103 4.83 17.65 15.65
N TYR A 104 4.01 18.59 16.10
CA TYR A 104 2.61 18.72 15.71
C TYR A 104 2.18 20.18 15.67
N ARG A 105 1.15 20.46 14.88
CA ARG A 105 0.53 21.79 14.75
C ARG A 105 -0.98 21.64 14.60
N THR A 106 -1.72 22.56 15.20
CA THR A 106 -3.17 22.66 14.96
C THR A 106 -3.45 23.23 13.58
N SER A 107 -4.57 22.81 12.98
CA SER A 107 -5.04 23.37 11.73
C SER A 107 -5.36 24.86 11.85
N PHE A 108 -5.23 25.59 10.74
CA PHE A 108 -5.44 27.01 10.69
C PHE A 108 -6.50 27.37 9.65
N ASN A 109 -7.50 28.15 10.06
CA ASN A 109 -8.58 28.64 9.21
C ASN A 109 -9.40 27.54 8.51
N THR A 110 -9.63 26.41 9.20
CA THR A 110 -10.39 25.26 8.70
C THR A 110 -11.73 25.13 9.41
N LEU A 111 -12.76 24.64 8.70
CA LEU A 111 -14.08 24.34 9.27
C LEU A 111 -14.05 23.07 10.12
N GLN A 112 -13.27 22.05 9.67
CA GLN A 112 -12.95 20.87 10.45
C GLN A 112 -11.60 21.06 11.14
N PRO A 113 -11.56 21.35 12.45
CA PRO A 113 -10.30 21.41 13.18
C PRO A 113 -9.61 20.04 13.20
N TYR A 114 -8.29 20.05 13.18
CA TYR A 114 -7.46 18.85 13.35
C TYR A 114 -6.08 19.22 13.92
N THR A 115 -5.41 18.24 14.50
CA THR A 115 -4.00 18.33 14.85
C THR A 115 -3.18 17.54 13.83
N HIS A 116 -2.25 18.19 13.15
CA HIS A 116 -1.35 17.61 12.17
C HIS A 116 -0.05 17.19 12.84
N TYR A 117 0.28 15.90 12.78
CA TYR A 117 1.49 15.31 13.33
C TYR A 117 2.50 15.00 12.23
N LYS A 118 3.78 15.25 12.50
CA LYS A 118 4.91 14.92 11.61
C LYS A 118 5.98 14.14 12.36
N LEU A 119 6.38 13.02 11.80
CA LEU A 119 7.51 12.22 12.31
C LEU A 119 8.55 12.08 11.21
N LYS A 120 9.72 12.68 11.45
CA LYS A 120 10.88 12.57 10.58
C LYS A 120 11.82 11.47 11.10
N LEU A 121 12.23 10.56 10.22
CA LEU A 121 13.12 9.44 10.49
C LEU A 121 14.18 9.34 9.38
N PRO A 122 15.45 8.90 9.70
CA PRO A 122 15.99 8.78 11.05
C PRO A 122 16.13 10.14 11.74
N ASN A 123 16.19 10.11 13.09
CA ASN A 123 16.39 11.28 13.93
C ASN A 123 17.41 10.99 15.05
N ASP A 124 17.66 11.94 15.95
CA ASP A 124 18.64 11.77 17.04
C ASP A 124 18.30 10.64 18.03
N LYS A 125 16.99 10.27 18.11
CA LYS A 125 16.49 9.24 19.00
C LYS A 125 16.38 7.86 18.33
N THR A 126 16.37 7.81 17.00
CA THR A 126 16.14 6.59 16.21
C THR A 126 16.94 6.61 14.92
N GLN A 127 17.85 5.66 14.74
CA GLN A 127 18.65 5.49 13.52
C GLN A 127 18.56 4.02 13.07
N PHE A 128 18.39 3.81 11.77
CA PHE A 128 18.35 2.47 11.18
C PHE A 128 19.76 1.95 10.95
N LEU A 129 20.00 0.67 11.29
CA LEU A 129 21.31 0.03 11.17
C LEU A 129 21.44 -0.91 9.96
N ILE A 130 20.31 -1.46 9.49
CA ILE A 130 20.27 -2.45 8.42
C ILE A 130 19.13 -2.13 7.43
N SER A 131 19.24 -2.68 6.23
CA SER A 131 18.18 -2.66 5.22
C SER A 131 17.17 -3.78 5.44
N GLY A 132 15.96 -3.64 4.91
CA GLY A 132 14.90 -4.67 4.97
C GLY A 132 13.50 -4.09 5.13
N ASN A 133 12.59 -4.91 5.63
CA ASN A 133 11.19 -4.57 5.82
C ASN A 133 10.93 -4.06 7.24
N TYR A 134 10.23 -2.96 7.32
CA TYR A 134 9.89 -2.31 8.58
C TYR A 134 8.40 -2.02 8.69
N ILE A 135 7.88 -2.07 9.90
CA ILE A 135 6.56 -1.53 10.26
C ILE A 135 6.76 -0.44 11.29
N LEU A 136 6.23 0.75 10.99
CA LEU A 136 6.04 1.83 11.94
C LEU A 136 4.67 1.65 12.58
N GLU A 137 4.65 1.55 13.90
CA GLU A 137 3.46 1.41 14.73
C GLU A 137 3.25 2.71 15.52
N ILE A 138 2.05 3.28 15.47
CA ILE A 138 1.68 4.48 16.22
C ILE A 138 0.75 4.08 17.37
N TYR A 139 1.08 4.53 18.57
CA TYR A 139 0.38 4.26 19.83
C TYR A 139 -0.14 5.54 20.48
N ASN A 140 -1.24 5.46 21.18
CA ASN A 140 -1.74 6.52 22.04
C ASN A 140 -1.14 6.47 23.46
N GLU A 141 -1.58 7.35 24.35
CA GLU A 141 -1.12 7.43 25.76
C GLU A 141 -1.46 6.18 26.59
N GLU A 142 -2.54 5.49 26.24
CA GLU A 142 -2.97 4.27 26.90
C GLU A 142 -2.25 3.00 26.40
N ASP A 143 -1.21 3.17 25.60
CA ASP A 143 -0.46 2.07 24.98
C ASP A 143 -1.31 1.22 24.00
N ILE A 144 -2.34 1.83 23.39
CA ILE A 144 -3.18 1.19 22.39
C ILE A 144 -2.66 1.57 21.01
N MET A 145 -2.42 0.58 20.15
CA MET A 145 -2.01 0.81 18.76
C MET A 145 -3.14 1.50 18.02
N VAL A 146 -2.84 2.64 17.38
CA VAL A 146 -3.78 3.46 16.63
C VAL A 146 -3.77 3.07 15.16
N PHE A 147 -2.59 2.94 14.57
CA PHE A 147 -2.38 2.41 13.23
C PHE A 147 -0.95 1.95 13.02
N SER A 148 -0.69 1.24 11.94
CA SER A 148 0.66 0.91 11.50
C SER A 148 0.83 1.05 10.00
N ARG A 149 2.07 1.29 9.54
CA ARG A 149 2.43 1.42 8.12
C ARG A 149 3.72 0.69 7.81
N LYS A 150 3.71 -0.03 6.71
CA LYS A 150 4.87 -0.68 6.12
C LYS A 150 5.76 0.35 5.44
N PHE A 151 7.06 0.20 5.58
CA PHE A 151 8.05 0.92 4.80
C PHE A 151 9.30 0.05 4.61
N LEU A 152 10.11 0.40 3.64
CA LEU A 152 11.27 -0.37 3.25
C LEU A 152 12.52 0.50 3.30
N ILE A 153 13.61 -0.09 3.74
CA ILE A 153 14.93 0.54 3.67
C ILE A 153 15.81 -0.38 2.82
N TYR A 154 16.42 0.15 1.77
CA TYR A 154 17.27 -0.64 0.89
C TYR A 154 18.72 -0.14 0.88
N GLU A 155 19.63 -1.04 0.52
CA GLU A 155 21.01 -0.74 0.15
C GLU A 155 21.15 -0.94 -1.36
N ASP A 156 21.88 -0.07 -2.02
CA ASP A 156 22.09 -0.13 -3.47
C ASP A 156 23.31 -1.03 -3.79
N LYS A 157 23.13 -2.36 -3.69
CA LYS A 157 24.16 -3.37 -3.94
C LYS A 157 24.02 -4.10 -5.27
N VAL A 158 22.86 -3.94 -5.92
CA VAL A 158 22.58 -4.61 -7.20
C VAL A 158 21.94 -3.66 -8.19
N ASN A 159 22.31 -3.79 -9.46
CA ASN A 159 21.64 -3.11 -10.57
C ASN A 159 20.45 -3.96 -11.04
N ILE A 160 19.32 -3.34 -11.22
CA ILE A 160 18.07 -3.99 -11.70
C ILE A 160 17.66 -3.30 -12.99
N GLY A 161 17.56 -4.07 -14.07
CA GLY A 161 16.96 -3.59 -15.31
C GLY A 161 15.66 -4.37 -15.57
N ALA A 162 14.58 -3.67 -15.88
CA ALA A 162 13.28 -4.27 -16.07
C ALA A 162 12.57 -3.68 -17.30
N ALA A 163 11.71 -4.49 -17.91
CA ALA A 163 10.83 -4.08 -19.00
C ALA A 163 9.48 -4.80 -18.88
N ILE A 164 8.44 -4.15 -19.37
CA ILE A 164 7.08 -4.68 -19.36
C ILE A 164 6.72 -5.15 -20.76
N TYR A 165 6.19 -6.36 -20.82
CA TYR A 165 5.78 -7.01 -22.06
C TYR A 165 4.29 -7.36 -22.02
N ARG A 166 3.66 -7.39 -23.20
CA ARG A 166 2.38 -8.08 -23.34
C ARG A 166 2.55 -9.57 -23.07
N SER A 167 1.52 -10.21 -22.52
CA SER A 167 1.57 -11.66 -22.34
C SER A 167 1.72 -12.36 -23.70
N ARG A 168 2.56 -13.39 -23.75
CA ARG A 168 2.72 -14.27 -24.93
C ARG A 168 1.53 -15.22 -25.12
N ASP A 169 0.75 -15.44 -24.08
CA ASP A 169 -0.50 -16.18 -24.13
C ASP A 169 -1.60 -15.29 -24.75
N LEU A 170 -2.12 -15.71 -25.91
CA LEU A 170 -3.14 -14.96 -26.66
C LEU A 170 -4.39 -14.67 -25.83
N SER A 171 -4.72 -15.51 -24.84
CA SER A 171 -5.86 -15.30 -23.94
C SER A 171 -5.68 -14.07 -23.06
N PHE A 172 -4.44 -13.67 -22.79
CA PHE A 172 -4.07 -12.59 -21.89
C PHE A 172 -3.40 -11.40 -22.59
N TYR A 173 -3.10 -11.53 -23.88
CA TYR A 173 -2.35 -10.54 -24.67
C TYR A 173 -2.90 -9.11 -24.57
N ASN A 174 -4.24 -8.95 -24.60
CA ASN A 174 -4.89 -7.65 -24.56
C ASN A 174 -5.20 -7.14 -23.15
N THR A 175 -5.02 -7.97 -22.11
CA THR A 175 -5.54 -7.68 -20.77
C THR A 175 -4.48 -7.69 -19.67
N HIS A 176 -3.32 -8.32 -19.92
CA HIS A 176 -2.28 -8.52 -18.92
C HIS A 176 -0.92 -7.99 -19.36
N GLN A 177 -0.09 -7.72 -18.38
CA GLN A 177 1.28 -7.22 -18.49
C GLN A 177 2.22 -8.21 -17.80
N SER A 178 3.34 -8.54 -18.42
CA SER A 178 4.37 -9.43 -17.86
C SER A 178 5.63 -8.63 -17.55
N VAL A 179 6.13 -8.75 -16.34
CA VAL A 179 7.37 -8.09 -15.91
C VAL A 179 8.55 -9.00 -16.18
N GLN A 180 9.47 -8.56 -17.03
CA GLN A 180 10.75 -9.25 -17.22
C GLN A 180 11.88 -8.37 -16.68
N PHE A 181 12.82 -8.97 -15.96
CA PHE A 181 13.88 -8.20 -15.33
C PHE A 181 15.16 -9.01 -15.16
N TYR A 182 16.23 -8.31 -14.86
CA TYR A 182 17.49 -8.93 -14.47
C TYR A 182 18.07 -8.23 -13.24
N ILE A 183 18.89 -8.97 -12.52
CA ILE A 183 19.65 -8.49 -11.37
C ILE A 183 21.12 -8.76 -11.65
N SER A 184 21.98 -7.76 -11.48
CA SER A 184 23.43 -7.93 -11.51
C SER A 184 24.06 -7.23 -10.32
N PRO A 185 24.93 -7.94 -9.56
CA PRO A 185 25.67 -7.32 -8.48
C PRO A 185 26.49 -6.12 -8.98
N GLN A 186 26.62 -5.10 -8.15
CA GLN A 186 27.52 -3.98 -8.42
C GLN A 186 28.99 -4.40 -8.24
N ASP A 187 29.91 -3.57 -8.67
CA ASP A 187 31.35 -3.85 -8.59
C ASP A 187 31.80 -4.08 -7.12
N GLY A 188 32.38 -5.24 -6.88
CA GLY A 188 32.80 -5.67 -5.54
C GLY A 188 31.78 -6.46 -4.76
N GLU A 189 30.51 -6.50 -5.19
CA GLU A 189 29.47 -7.31 -4.57
C GLU A 189 29.41 -8.72 -5.17
N PHE A 190 29.13 -9.72 -4.35
CA PHE A 190 29.01 -11.10 -4.77
C PHE A 190 27.86 -11.81 -4.07
N LEU A 191 26.92 -12.31 -4.85
CA LEU A 191 25.77 -13.10 -4.35
C LEU A 191 26.14 -14.59 -4.37
N ARG A 192 26.33 -15.18 -3.19
CA ARG A 192 26.53 -16.63 -3.04
C ARG A 192 25.19 -17.34 -3.13
N ASP A 193 25.18 -18.51 -3.77
CA ASP A 193 23.99 -19.35 -3.90
C ASP A 193 22.71 -18.53 -4.21
N PRO A 194 22.71 -17.73 -5.30
CA PRO A 194 21.60 -16.78 -5.55
C PRO A 194 20.27 -17.47 -5.82
N GLU A 195 20.28 -18.74 -6.25
CA GLU A 195 19.06 -19.51 -6.44
C GLU A 195 18.28 -19.72 -5.14
N ASN A 196 18.97 -19.89 -4.01
CA ASN A 196 18.34 -20.15 -2.72
C ASN A 196 18.25 -18.92 -1.82
N LEU A 197 19.23 -18.00 -1.92
CA LEU A 197 19.37 -16.90 -0.98
C LEU A 197 18.89 -15.53 -1.53
N VAL A 198 18.63 -15.42 -2.85
CA VAL A 198 18.01 -14.23 -3.43
C VAL A 198 16.49 -14.41 -3.50
N HIS A 199 15.77 -13.47 -2.92
CA HIS A 199 14.30 -13.42 -2.97
C HIS A 199 13.87 -12.14 -3.68
N THR A 200 12.85 -12.26 -4.53
CA THR A 200 12.33 -11.13 -5.28
C THR A 200 10.85 -10.91 -4.97
N VAL A 201 10.46 -9.65 -4.92
CA VAL A 201 9.06 -9.23 -4.82
C VAL A 201 8.79 -8.23 -5.93
N ILE A 202 7.71 -8.43 -6.67
CA ILE A 202 7.25 -7.51 -7.72
C ILE A 202 5.92 -6.92 -7.26
N LEU A 203 5.82 -5.60 -7.22
CA LEU A 203 4.60 -4.87 -6.89
C LEU A 203 4.11 -4.10 -8.10
N GLN A 204 2.80 -4.10 -8.35
CA GLN A 204 2.12 -3.22 -9.28
C GLN A 204 1.47 -2.09 -8.47
N ASN A 205 1.77 -0.83 -8.80
CA ASN A 205 1.22 0.36 -8.13
C ASN A 205 1.31 0.28 -6.60
N GLU A 206 2.44 -0.24 -6.08
CA GLU A 206 2.76 -0.41 -4.65
C GLU A 206 1.81 -1.33 -3.86
N GLN A 207 0.96 -2.10 -4.53
CA GLN A 207 -0.04 -2.93 -3.87
C GLN A 207 0.54 -4.29 -3.44
N TRP A 208 0.62 -4.50 -2.13
CA TRP A 208 1.10 -5.75 -1.54
C TRP A 208 0.12 -6.93 -1.69
N ASN A 209 -1.18 -6.66 -1.84
CA ASN A 209 -2.20 -7.69 -1.99
C ASN A 209 -2.14 -8.44 -3.33
N THR A 210 -1.46 -7.86 -4.31
CA THR A 210 -1.22 -8.48 -5.64
C THR A 210 0.26 -8.77 -5.89
N ALA A 211 1.09 -8.68 -4.85
CA ALA A 211 2.52 -8.91 -4.95
C ALA A 211 2.84 -10.29 -5.53
N VAL A 212 3.76 -10.33 -6.49
CA VAL A 212 4.35 -11.57 -7.00
C VAL A 212 5.65 -11.85 -6.25
N THR A 213 5.73 -13.01 -5.62
CA THR A 213 6.86 -13.43 -4.77
C THR A 213 7.35 -14.82 -5.12
N GLY A 214 8.51 -15.23 -4.61
CA GLY A 214 9.02 -16.60 -4.74
C GLY A 214 9.51 -16.98 -6.14
N ILE A 215 9.72 -16.00 -7.01
CA ILE A 215 10.24 -16.22 -8.37
C ILE A 215 11.75 -16.49 -8.28
N LYS A 216 12.20 -17.56 -8.94
CA LYS A 216 13.63 -17.95 -9.03
C LYS A 216 14.22 -17.47 -10.36
N PRO A 217 15.55 -17.23 -10.45
CA PRO A 217 16.19 -16.95 -11.73
C PRO A 217 15.97 -18.07 -12.74
N GLN A 218 15.62 -17.73 -13.98
CA GLN A 218 15.55 -18.71 -15.08
C GLN A 218 16.90 -18.99 -15.71
N TYR A 219 17.72 -17.95 -15.80
CA TYR A 219 19.02 -18.03 -16.46
C TYR A 219 20.08 -17.33 -15.64
N PHE A 220 21.30 -17.85 -15.73
CA PHE A 220 22.51 -17.27 -15.16
C PHE A 220 23.45 -16.91 -16.30
N ASN A 221 23.76 -15.63 -16.44
CA ASN A 221 24.72 -15.13 -17.44
C ASN A 221 25.88 -14.44 -16.70
N GLY A 222 26.92 -15.21 -16.40
CA GLY A 222 27.95 -14.78 -15.44
C GLY A 222 27.35 -14.52 -14.07
N ASN A 223 27.51 -13.31 -13.55
CA ASN A 223 26.92 -12.89 -12.28
C ASN A 223 25.49 -12.31 -12.41
N ARG A 224 24.96 -12.27 -13.63
CA ARG A 224 23.63 -11.73 -13.90
C ARG A 224 22.56 -12.81 -13.77
N LEU A 225 21.53 -12.53 -12.97
CA LEU A 225 20.34 -13.34 -12.77
C LEU A 225 19.23 -12.82 -13.69
N GLU A 226 18.64 -13.67 -14.53
CA GLU A 226 17.63 -13.25 -15.49
C GLU A 226 16.28 -13.91 -15.20
N TYR A 227 15.21 -13.10 -15.21
CA TYR A 227 13.82 -13.46 -14.92
C TYR A 227 12.97 -13.10 -16.15
N ARG A 228 12.85 -14.04 -17.10
CA ARG A 228 12.15 -13.86 -18.39
C ARG A 228 10.82 -14.61 -18.43
N TYR A 229 10.13 -14.62 -17.31
CA TYR A 229 8.84 -15.28 -17.19
C TYR A 229 7.76 -14.50 -17.95
N ASP A 230 6.68 -15.20 -18.31
CA ASP A 230 5.43 -14.61 -18.75
C ASP A 230 4.34 -14.89 -17.73
N GLU A 231 4.05 -16.15 -17.44
CA GLU A 231 2.94 -16.53 -16.56
C GLU A 231 3.17 -16.11 -15.11
N HIS A 232 4.35 -16.39 -14.57
CA HIS A 232 4.64 -16.18 -13.14
C HIS A 232 4.85 -14.72 -12.74
N THR A 233 5.06 -13.82 -13.70
CA THR A 233 5.24 -12.39 -13.47
C THR A 233 4.14 -11.57 -14.14
N ARG A 234 2.99 -12.20 -14.40
CA ARG A 234 1.85 -11.61 -15.10
C ARG A 234 0.91 -10.94 -14.12
N PHE A 235 0.54 -9.70 -14.44
CA PHE A 235 -0.44 -8.89 -13.73
C PHE A 235 -1.59 -8.53 -14.66
N GLU A 236 -2.80 -8.38 -14.13
CA GLU A 236 -3.86 -7.69 -14.86
C GLU A 236 -3.44 -6.24 -15.11
N GLY A 237 -3.56 -5.74 -16.34
CA GLY A 237 -3.26 -4.34 -16.64
C GLY A 237 -4.23 -3.38 -15.93
N GLY A 238 -5.47 -3.82 -15.69
CA GLY A 238 -6.50 -2.98 -15.11
C GLY A 238 -6.94 -1.87 -16.07
N ASN A 239 -7.36 -0.75 -15.53
CA ASN A 239 -7.73 0.45 -16.28
C ASN A 239 -7.28 1.68 -15.50
N GLU A 240 -7.09 2.82 -16.17
CA GLU A 240 -6.70 4.08 -15.57
C GLU A 240 -7.60 4.45 -14.40
N TYR A 241 -7.04 5.04 -13.35
CA TYR A 241 -7.81 5.48 -12.19
C TYR A 241 -8.74 6.65 -12.58
N LEU A 242 -9.86 6.73 -11.92
CA LEU A 242 -10.69 7.92 -11.90
C LEU A 242 -10.04 8.96 -11.00
N PHE A 243 -10.35 10.24 -11.18
CA PHE A 243 -9.81 11.28 -10.32
C PHE A 243 -10.83 12.37 -10.02
N PHE A 244 -10.60 13.11 -8.95
CA PHE A 244 -11.23 14.39 -8.68
C PHE A 244 -10.21 15.32 -8.01
N ASP A 245 -10.52 16.63 -8.03
CA ASP A 245 -9.69 17.65 -7.43
C ASP A 245 -10.56 18.63 -6.62
N THR A 246 -10.34 18.68 -5.33
CA THR A 246 -11.03 19.56 -4.36
C THR A 246 -10.10 20.64 -3.80
N LYS A 247 -9.03 21.02 -4.53
CA LYS A 247 -8.13 22.10 -4.08
C LYS A 247 -8.84 23.40 -3.77
N ASP A 248 -9.96 23.68 -4.41
CA ASP A 248 -10.92 24.71 -4.04
C ASP A 248 -12.28 24.06 -3.79
N ILE A 249 -12.60 23.85 -2.52
CA ILE A 249 -13.84 23.18 -2.09
C ILE A 249 -15.10 24.04 -2.22
N ARG A 250 -14.99 25.27 -2.73
CA ARG A 250 -16.12 26.20 -2.90
C ARG A 250 -16.66 26.23 -4.30
N ILE A 251 -15.93 25.67 -5.27
CA ILE A 251 -16.31 25.69 -6.68
C ILE A 251 -16.39 24.30 -7.27
N THR A 252 -17.14 24.18 -8.36
CA THR A 252 -17.20 22.98 -9.19
C THR A 252 -16.00 22.92 -10.14
N GLY A 253 -15.67 21.73 -10.60
CA GLY A 253 -14.60 21.49 -11.58
C GLY A 253 -13.90 20.16 -11.34
N SER A 254 -13.04 19.75 -12.27
CA SER A 254 -12.20 18.53 -12.12
C SER A 254 -12.97 17.31 -11.57
N ASN A 255 -14.11 16.97 -12.19
CA ASN A 255 -15.05 15.90 -11.82
C ASN A 255 -15.91 16.19 -10.58
N VAL A 256 -15.89 17.39 -10.02
CA VAL A 256 -16.84 17.87 -8.99
C VAL A 256 -18.02 18.57 -9.69
N GLY A 257 -19.21 17.97 -9.62
CA GLY A 257 -20.42 18.46 -10.31
C GLY A 257 -21.16 19.56 -9.53
N SER A 258 -21.21 19.47 -8.19
CA SER A 258 -21.79 20.49 -7.34
C SER A 258 -21.09 20.55 -5.98
N VAL A 259 -21.21 21.69 -5.32
CA VAL A 259 -20.68 21.95 -3.99
C VAL A 259 -21.76 22.61 -3.15
N GLU A 260 -21.89 22.18 -1.92
CA GLU A 260 -22.80 22.76 -0.91
C GLU A 260 -22.01 23.08 0.37
N LEU A 261 -22.41 24.11 1.09
CA LEU A 261 -21.88 24.41 2.40
C LEU A 261 -22.95 24.14 3.45
N ASN A 262 -22.74 23.10 4.24
CA ASN A 262 -23.50 22.80 5.44
C ASN A 262 -22.63 23.10 6.68
N ARG A 263 -22.46 22.14 7.59
CA ARG A 263 -21.48 22.27 8.68
C ARG A 263 -20.04 22.25 8.13
N LEU A 264 -19.77 21.40 7.15
CA LEU A 264 -18.58 21.35 6.32
C LEU A 264 -18.99 21.52 4.87
N TYR A 265 -18.04 21.71 3.98
CA TYR A 265 -18.29 21.61 2.54
C TYR A 265 -18.62 20.18 2.15
N GLU A 266 -19.55 20.05 1.21
CA GLU A 266 -19.96 18.79 0.60
C GLU A 266 -19.72 18.87 -0.90
N SER A 267 -18.84 18.03 -1.41
CA SER A 267 -18.44 17.97 -2.82
C SER A 267 -19.10 16.75 -3.47
N TYR A 268 -20.04 16.97 -4.38
CA TYR A 268 -20.72 15.89 -5.12
C TYR A 268 -19.97 15.66 -6.43
N LEU A 269 -19.38 14.48 -6.58
CA LEU A 269 -18.69 14.11 -7.81
C LEU A 269 -19.70 13.83 -8.93
N ASN A 270 -19.27 14.02 -10.17
CA ASN A 270 -20.03 13.57 -11.33
C ASN A 270 -20.27 12.06 -11.25
N THR A 271 -21.49 11.61 -11.53
CA THR A 271 -21.81 10.18 -11.52
C THR A 271 -20.96 9.43 -12.53
N ASN A 272 -20.22 8.44 -12.04
CA ASN A 272 -19.44 7.55 -12.88
C ASN A 272 -20.31 6.44 -13.48
N PHE A 273 -19.88 5.94 -14.63
CA PHE A 273 -20.50 4.80 -15.31
C PHE A 273 -19.55 3.60 -15.31
N LEU A 274 -20.11 2.41 -15.46
CA LEU A 274 -19.32 1.22 -15.72
C LEU A 274 -18.46 1.43 -16.96
N ARG A 275 -17.17 1.17 -16.86
CA ARG A 275 -16.25 1.22 -18.02
C ARG A 275 -16.08 -0.17 -18.67
N ARG A 276 -16.70 -1.19 -18.10
CA ARG A 276 -16.68 -2.55 -18.62
C ARG A 276 -17.32 -2.61 -20.00
N GLY A 277 -16.63 -3.26 -20.95
CA GLY A 277 -17.08 -3.41 -22.34
C GLY A 277 -16.77 -2.21 -23.24
N TYR A 278 -16.11 -1.18 -22.71
CA TYR A 278 -15.66 -0.04 -23.51
C TYR A 278 -14.20 -0.20 -23.95
N PRO A 279 -13.84 0.34 -25.14
CA PRO A 279 -12.45 0.39 -25.56
C PRO A 279 -11.58 1.16 -24.56
N TYR A 280 -10.31 0.76 -24.46
CA TYR A 280 -9.34 1.49 -23.67
C TYR A 280 -9.20 2.95 -24.12
N SER A 281 -9.13 3.85 -23.18
CA SER A 281 -8.82 5.25 -23.40
C SER A 281 -7.81 5.70 -22.34
N PHE A 282 -6.67 6.17 -22.78
CA PHE A 282 -5.65 6.71 -21.90
C PHE A 282 -6.13 8.03 -21.26
N ASN A 283 -6.04 8.08 -19.94
CA ASN A 283 -6.19 9.28 -19.15
C ASN A 283 -5.07 9.29 -18.13
N SER A 284 -4.21 10.31 -18.19
CA SER A 284 -3.11 10.42 -17.24
C SER A 284 -3.64 10.45 -15.82
N ASP A 285 -3.12 9.58 -14.99
CA ASP A 285 -3.45 9.47 -13.58
C ASP A 285 -2.17 9.44 -12.71
N ILE A 286 -2.28 9.14 -11.44
CA ILE A 286 -1.17 9.01 -10.49
C ILE A 286 -1.16 7.63 -9.82
N ASN A 287 -1.61 6.61 -10.54
CA ASN A 287 -1.61 5.20 -10.13
C ASN A 287 -2.29 4.93 -8.76
N GLY A 288 -3.40 5.65 -8.49
CA GLY A 288 -4.16 5.50 -7.26
C GLY A 288 -3.66 6.32 -6.08
N ASP A 289 -2.65 7.16 -6.27
CA ASP A 289 -2.10 8.05 -5.25
C ASP A 289 -2.98 9.28 -5.00
N PHE A 290 -2.61 10.13 -4.06
CA PHE A 290 -3.29 11.38 -3.74
C PHE A 290 -2.30 12.44 -3.25
N PHE A 291 -2.65 13.72 -3.44
CA PHE A 291 -1.86 14.85 -2.95
C PHE A 291 -2.77 15.86 -2.25
N ILE A 292 -2.36 16.27 -1.04
CA ILE A 292 -3.02 17.38 -0.34
C ILE A 292 -2.59 18.68 -0.99
N ARG A 293 -3.56 19.51 -1.36
CA ARG A 293 -3.33 20.85 -1.88
C ARG A 293 -4.55 21.73 -1.69
N THR A 294 -4.33 23.04 -1.51
CA THR A 294 -5.37 24.05 -1.43
C THR A 294 -4.97 25.30 -2.18
N VAL A 295 -5.92 26.01 -2.75
CA VAL A 295 -5.69 27.32 -3.39
C VAL A 295 -5.64 28.46 -2.39
N GLU A 296 -6.09 28.25 -1.15
CA GLU A 296 -6.17 29.25 -0.09
C GLU A 296 -4.95 29.21 0.84
N GLY A 297 -4.13 28.16 0.76
CA GLY A 297 -2.93 28.00 1.57
C GLY A 297 -1.91 29.09 1.25
N THR A 298 -1.42 29.77 2.28
CA THR A 298 -0.42 30.83 2.15
C THR A 298 0.95 30.39 2.62
N GLU A 299 1.02 29.43 3.55
CA GLU A 299 2.26 29.02 4.19
C GLU A 299 2.46 27.48 4.22
N ASP A 300 1.43 26.71 4.61
CA ASP A 300 1.56 25.26 4.83
C ASP A 300 0.23 24.53 4.54
N GLU A 301 0.12 23.96 3.36
CA GLU A 301 -1.05 23.18 2.93
C GLU A 301 -1.40 22.06 3.91
N SER A 302 -0.43 21.55 4.66
CA SER A 302 -0.65 20.43 5.59
C SER A 302 -1.55 20.82 6.79
N ILE A 303 -1.66 22.11 7.13
CA ILE A 303 -2.50 22.63 8.21
C ILE A 303 -3.60 23.59 7.73
N GLU A 304 -3.52 24.07 6.49
CA GLU A 304 -4.48 25.04 5.93
C GLU A 304 -5.53 24.37 5.02
N ALA A 305 -5.24 23.17 4.49
CA ALA A 305 -6.21 22.40 3.73
C ALA A 305 -7.34 21.88 4.63
N ASP A 306 -8.58 22.17 4.27
CA ASP A 306 -9.77 21.78 5.03
C ASP A 306 -10.26 20.38 4.63
N TYR A 307 -11.14 19.81 5.43
CA TYR A 307 -11.84 18.56 5.15
C TYR A 307 -13.24 18.83 4.58
N SER A 308 -13.63 18.06 3.59
CA SER A 308 -14.98 18.08 3.01
C SER A 308 -15.55 16.67 2.89
N TRP A 309 -16.87 16.55 2.95
CA TRP A 309 -17.56 15.34 2.59
C TRP A 309 -17.59 15.21 1.08
N VAL A 310 -16.97 14.15 0.56
CA VAL A 310 -16.92 13.83 -0.87
C VAL A 310 -17.94 12.72 -1.15
N HIS A 311 -18.93 13.05 -1.99
CA HIS A 311 -20.01 12.15 -2.39
C HIS A 311 -19.66 11.49 -3.72
N PHE A 312 -19.55 10.18 -3.70
CA PHE A 312 -19.28 9.32 -4.86
C PHE A 312 -20.58 8.69 -5.34
N SER A 313 -20.76 8.61 -6.64
CA SER A 313 -21.88 7.92 -7.24
C SER A 313 -21.44 7.08 -8.45
N LEU A 314 -21.97 5.85 -8.54
CA LEU A 314 -21.71 4.90 -9.62
C LEU A 314 -23.02 4.39 -10.18
N SER A 315 -23.30 4.68 -11.45
CA SER A 315 -24.42 4.13 -12.20
C SER A 315 -24.10 2.67 -12.60
N ALA A 316 -24.68 1.73 -11.89
CA ALA A 316 -24.51 0.31 -12.11
C ALA A 316 -25.73 -0.45 -11.64
N PRO A 317 -26.09 -1.59 -12.27
CA PRO A 317 -27.16 -2.45 -11.79
C PRO A 317 -26.83 -2.97 -10.40
N LYS A 318 -27.86 -3.26 -9.60
CA LYS A 318 -27.67 -3.88 -8.29
C LYS A 318 -26.96 -5.23 -8.43
N PHE A 319 -25.84 -5.38 -7.73
CA PHE A 319 -25.08 -6.63 -7.71
C PHE A 319 -25.79 -7.73 -6.90
N LEU A 320 -25.32 -8.96 -7.07
CA LEU A 320 -25.87 -10.12 -6.37
C LEU A 320 -25.64 -10.01 -4.86
N GLU A 321 -26.48 -10.71 -4.10
CA GLU A 321 -26.31 -10.83 -2.65
C GLU A 321 -24.90 -11.36 -2.30
N GLY A 322 -24.28 -10.76 -1.29
CA GLY A 322 -22.89 -11.05 -0.90
C GLY A 322 -21.81 -10.33 -1.72
N GLN A 323 -22.20 -9.54 -2.73
CA GLN A 323 -21.29 -8.65 -3.45
C GLN A 323 -21.43 -7.23 -2.92
N GLU A 324 -20.30 -6.63 -2.57
CA GLU A 324 -20.23 -5.29 -2.00
C GLU A 324 -19.30 -4.41 -2.84
N VAL A 325 -19.66 -3.13 -3.01
CA VAL A 325 -18.88 -2.16 -3.78
C VAL A 325 -18.15 -1.24 -2.83
N TYR A 326 -16.89 -0.94 -3.16
CA TYR A 326 -16.04 -0.05 -2.36
C TYR A 326 -15.32 0.96 -3.24
N ILE A 327 -15.05 2.14 -2.66
CA ILE A 327 -14.18 3.17 -3.21
C ILE A 327 -12.75 2.83 -2.78
N PHE A 328 -11.79 2.78 -3.72
CA PHE A 328 -10.50 2.16 -3.51
C PHE A 328 -9.36 3.03 -4.05
N GLY A 329 -8.37 3.34 -3.22
CA GLY A 329 -7.20 4.14 -3.55
C GLY A 329 -6.18 4.14 -2.42
N LYS A 330 -5.04 4.83 -2.60
CA LYS A 330 -3.96 4.88 -1.61
C LYS A 330 -4.34 5.66 -0.35
N TYR A 331 -5.20 6.67 -0.47
CA TYR A 331 -5.69 7.48 0.66
C TYR A 331 -6.42 6.65 1.75
N ASN A 332 -6.93 5.49 1.42
CA ASN A 332 -7.47 4.52 2.37
C ASN A 332 -6.58 3.26 2.49
N ASN A 333 -5.31 3.37 2.07
CA ASN A 333 -4.32 2.30 2.06
C ASN A 333 -4.82 1.03 1.34
N TYR A 334 -5.62 1.18 0.28
CA TYR A 334 -6.24 0.08 -0.46
C TYR A 334 -7.04 -0.90 0.43
N ASN A 335 -7.54 -0.44 1.57
CA ASN A 335 -8.31 -1.24 2.51
C ASN A 335 -9.81 -1.11 2.28
N LEU A 336 -10.56 -2.12 2.74
CA LEU A 336 -12.01 -2.14 2.72
C LEU A 336 -12.54 -1.93 4.13
N SER A 337 -13.38 -0.93 4.31
CA SER A 337 -14.02 -0.58 5.58
C SER A 337 -15.44 -0.07 5.34
N ASN A 338 -16.17 0.22 6.40
CA ASN A 338 -17.48 0.83 6.27
C ASN A 338 -17.41 2.27 5.75
N GLU A 339 -16.27 2.97 5.90
CA GLU A 339 -16.08 4.34 5.44
C GLU A 339 -16.05 4.47 3.92
N ASN A 340 -15.51 3.48 3.21
CA ASN A 340 -15.39 3.49 1.75
C ASN A 340 -16.35 2.52 1.06
N LYS A 341 -17.28 1.92 1.81
CA LYS A 341 -18.34 1.07 1.28
C LYS A 341 -19.41 1.90 0.61
N MET A 342 -19.89 1.42 -0.53
CA MET A 342 -21.00 2.03 -1.25
C MET A 342 -22.30 1.26 -1.03
N TYR A 343 -23.42 1.98 -1.03
CA TYR A 343 -24.75 1.42 -0.83
C TYR A 343 -25.61 1.69 -2.06
N PHE A 344 -26.38 0.68 -2.47
CA PHE A 344 -27.27 0.80 -3.62
C PHE A 344 -28.53 1.61 -3.25
N ASN A 345 -28.77 2.67 -4.00
CA ASN A 345 -29.99 3.48 -3.92
C ASN A 345 -30.99 2.97 -4.98
N PRO A 346 -32.08 2.28 -4.57
CA PRO A 346 -33.01 1.70 -5.53
C PRO A 346 -33.86 2.74 -6.26
N SER A 347 -33.99 3.94 -5.72
CA SER A 347 -34.79 5.01 -6.33
C SER A 347 -34.07 5.69 -7.48
N LEU A 348 -32.74 5.76 -7.43
CA LEU A 348 -31.89 6.37 -8.43
C LEU A 348 -31.18 5.33 -9.31
N GLU A 349 -31.22 4.05 -8.92
CA GLU A 349 -30.50 2.94 -9.55
C GLU A 349 -28.98 3.16 -9.62
N ILE A 350 -28.42 3.74 -8.57
CA ILE A 350 -26.96 4.01 -8.44
C ILE A 350 -26.44 3.48 -7.12
N TYR A 351 -25.11 3.25 -7.06
CA TYR A 351 -24.39 3.10 -5.80
C TYR A 351 -23.90 4.46 -5.33
N GLU A 352 -24.07 4.74 -4.04
CA GLU A 352 -23.64 5.97 -3.39
C GLU A 352 -22.69 5.64 -2.23
N GLY A 353 -21.66 6.47 -2.06
CA GLY A 353 -20.70 6.41 -0.95
C GLY A 353 -20.24 7.81 -0.57
N VAL A 354 -19.91 8.03 0.70
CA VAL A 354 -19.48 9.33 1.20
C VAL A 354 -18.24 9.15 2.06
N MET A 355 -17.22 9.97 1.81
CA MET A 355 -15.97 9.94 2.58
C MET A 355 -15.57 11.35 3.01
N LEU A 356 -15.06 11.47 4.24
CA LEU A 356 -14.46 12.73 4.72
C LEU A 356 -12.99 12.75 4.28
N LEU A 357 -12.67 13.63 3.33
CA LEU A 357 -11.35 13.76 2.72
C LEU A 357 -10.84 15.19 2.81
N LYS A 358 -9.54 15.36 2.96
CA LYS A 358 -8.83 16.64 2.96
C LYS A 358 -8.78 17.21 1.56
N GLN A 359 -8.72 18.54 1.42
CA GLN A 359 -8.54 19.19 0.10
C GLN A 359 -7.35 18.62 -0.64
N GLY A 360 -7.54 18.30 -1.92
CA GLY A 360 -6.48 17.70 -2.73
C GLY A 360 -6.95 17.10 -4.04
N ILE A 361 -6.02 16.46 -4.73
CA ILE A 361 -6.28 15.60 -5.87
C ILE A 361 -6.18 14.14 -5.43
N TYR A 362 -7.13 13.33 -5.88
CA TYR A 362 -7.27 11.93 -5.49
C TYR A 362 -7.52 11.06 -6.71
N ASN A 363 -6.76 9.98 -6.83
CA ASN A 363 -7.09 8.89 -7.74
C ASN A 363 -7.90 7.82 -7.00
N TYR A 364 -8.90 7.27 -7.65
CA TYR A 364 -9.74 6.22 -7.10
C TYR A 364 -10.26 5.28 -8.16
N LYS A 365 -10.68 4.11 -7.75
CA LYS A 365 -11.48 3.19 -8.55
C LYS A 365 -12.55 2.52 -7.70
N TYR A 366 -13.53 1.91 -8.34
CA TYR A 366 -14.52 1.10 -7.68
C TYR A 366 -14.13 -0.38 -7.80
N VAL A 367 -14.23 -1.10 -6.68
CA VAL A 367 -13.92 -2.52 -6.61
C VAL A 367 -15.11 -3.30 -6.04
N VAL A 368 -15.22 -4.58 -6.40
CA VAL A 368 -16.27 -5.46 -5.90
C VAL A 368 -15.64 -6.50 -4.98
N LYS A 369 -16.08 -6.54 -3.73
CA LYS A 369 -15.78 -7.61 -2.77
C LYS A 369 -16.84 -8.70 -2.88
N THR A 370 -16.40 -9.91 -3.16
CA THR A 370 -17.21 -11.13 -3.03
C THR A 370 -16.83 -11.86 -1.74
N PRO A 371 -17.58 -12.87 -1.28
CA PRO A 371 -17.17 -13.67 -0.12
C PRO A 371 -15.76 -14.24 -0.23
N ASP A 372 -15.34 -14.61 -1.44
CA ASP A 372 -14.09 -15.35 -1.67
C ASP A 372 -12.93 -14.47 -2.08
N LYS A 373 -13.17 -13.34 -2.77
CA LYS A 373 -12.09 -12.53 -3.35
C LYS A 373 -12.49 -11.07 -3.58
N LEU A 374 -11.46 -10.24 -3.77
CA LEU A 374 -11.58 -8.86 -4.24
C LEU A 374 -11.41 -8.83 -5.76
N LEU A 375 -12.39 -8.26 -6.46
CA LEU A 375 -12.39 -8.06 -7.91
C LEU A 375 -12.06 -6.59 -8.20
N THR A 376 -10.82 -6.32 -8.50
CA THR A 376 -10.31 -4.94 -8.64
C THR A 376 -10.63 -4.30 -9.99
N ASN A 377 -10.90 -5.12 -11.02
CA ASN A 377 -11.09 -4.64 -12.40
C ASN A 377 -12.45 -5.04 -13.01
N SER A 378 -13.34 -5.67 -12.22
CA SER A 378 -14.63 -6.18 -12.75
C SER A 378 -15.59 -5.10 -13.25
N LEU A 379 -15.41 -3.84 -12.83
CA LEU A 379 -16.26 -2.69 -13.21
C LEU A 379 -15.65 -1.83 -14.33
N SER A 380 -14.37 -2.04 -14.64
CA SER A 380 -13.63 -1.21 -15.60
C SER A 380 -12.95 -1.99 -16.70
N ASP A 381 -13.02 -3.33 -16.67
CA ASP A 381 -12.20 -4.24 -17.48
C ASP A 381 -10.68 -4.07 -17.21
N SER A 382 -9.90 -4.85 -17.94
CA SER A 382 -8.44 -4.86 -17.85
C SER A 382 -7.85 -4.72 -19.27
N HIS A 383 -6.88 -3.83 -19.42
CA HIS A 383 -6.24 -3.53 -20.70
C HIS A 383 -4.72 -3.60 -20.54
N ALA A 384 -4.05 -4.34 -21.42
CA ALA A 384 -2.58 -4.42 -21.40
C ALA A 384 -1.92 -3.05 -21.65
N SER A 385 -2.63 -2.11 -22.26
CA SER A 385 -2.14 -0.76 -22.56
C SER A 385 -2.29 0.23 -21.41
N THR A 386 -2.90 -0.17 -20.28
CA THR A 386 -3.00 0.69 -19.09
C THR A 386 -1.61 1.01 -18.57
N GLU A 387 -1.37 2.28 -18.24
CA GLU A 387 -0.13 2.68 -17.58
C GLU A 387 -0.13 2.19 -16.12
N ASN A 388 0.91 1.45 -15.75
CA ASN A 388 1.13 0.96 -14.40
C ASN A 388 2.60 1.09 -14.03
N ARG A 389 2.86 1.40 -12.76
CA ARG A 389 4.20 1.39 -12.18
C ARG A 389 4.50 0.03 -11.57
N TYR A 390 5.71 -0.47 -11.82
CA TYR A 390 6.19 -1.73 -11.27
C TYR A 390 7.44 -1.51 -10.44
N LEU A 391 7.44 -2.07 -9.24
CA LEU A 391 8.56 -2.05 -8.33
C LEU A 391 9.13 -3.46 -8.20
N ILE A 392 10.44 -3.60 -8.30
CA ILE A 392 11.16 -4.85 -8.10
C ILE A 392 12.04 -4.71 -6.86
N LEU A 393 11.77 -5.50 -5.84
CA LEU A 393 12.52 -5.55 -4.60
C LEU A 393 13.40 -6.79 -4.61
N VAL A 394 14.68 -6.64 -4.27
CA VAL A 394 15.65 -7.73 -4.25
C VAL A 394 16.20 -7.89 -2.85
N TYR A 395 15.90 -9.01 -2.22
CA TYR A 395 16.38 -9.36 -0.89
C TYR A 395 17.46 -10.43 -0.97
N TYR A 396 18.36 -10.41 -0.01
CA TYR A 396 19.42 -11.39 0.13
C TYR A 396 19.50 -11.89 1.58
N SER A 397 19.33 -13.22 1.74
CA SER A 397 19.49 -13.93 3.01
C SER A 397 20.94 -14.38 3.14
N GLU A 398 21.83 -13.49 3.60
CA GLU A 398 23.25 -13.79 3.70
C GLU A 398 23.51 -14.95 4.66
N PHE A 399 24.43 -15.86 4.27
CA PHE A 399 24.76 -17.01 5.10
C PHE A 399 25.29 -16.60 6.48
N GLY A 400 24.64 -17.09 7.53
CA GLY A 400 25.01 -16.79 8.93
C GLY A 400 24.28 -15.57 9.52
N THR A 401 23.51 -14.83 8.75
CA THR A 401 22.60 -13.78 9.26
C THR A 401 21.24 -14.38 9.66
N ARG A 402 20.48 -13.61 10.46
CA ARG A 402 19.14 -14.01 10.92
C ARG A 402 18.06 -13.14 10.30
N HIS A 403 18.37 -12.44 9.22
CA HIS A 403 17.48 -11.52 8.55
C HIS A 403 17.74 -11.48 7.06
N ASP A 404 16.78 -10.95 6.32
CA ASP A 404 16.86 -10.72 4.89
C ASP A 404 17.12 -9.23 4.65
N ALA A 405 18.29 -8.92 4.08
CA ALA A 405 18.63 -7.57 3.69
C ALA A 405 17.95 -7.19 2.37
N LEU A 406 17.33 -6.03 2.26
CA LEU A 406 16.86 -5.47 0.98
C LEU A 406 18.05 -4.80 0.28
N ILE A 407 18.64 -5.50 -0.69
CA ILE A 407 19.92 -5.13 -1.34
C ILE A 407 19.74 -4.38 -2.66
N GLY A 408 18.52 -4.23 -3.14
CA GLY A 408 18.25 -3.51 -4.37
C GLY A 408 16.77 -3.20 -4.55
N PHE A 409 16.56 -2.08 -5.22
CA PHE A 409 15.25 -1.57 -5.62
C PHE A 409 15.31 -1.15 -7.09
N GLY A 410 14.33 -1.57 -7.89
CA GLY A 410 14.18 -1.19 -9.28
C GLY A 410 12.76 -0.75 -9.58
N GLU A 411 12.62 0.22 -10.47
CA GLU A 411 11.34 0.76 -10.91
C GLU A 411 11.24 0.73 -12.43
N THR A 412 10.06 0.44 -12.95
CA THR A 412 9.73 0.51 -14.38
C THR A 412 8.25 0.81 -14.57
N SER A 413 7.85 1.26 -15.76
CA SER A 413 6.47 1.55 -16.12
C SER A 413 6.06 0.79 -17.38
N SER A 414 4.77 0.50 -17.51
CA SER A 414 4.18 -0.04 -18.74
C SER A 414 3.82 1.03 -19.76
N PHE A 415 4.23 2.28 -19.57
CA PHE A 415 3.98 3.35 -20.54
C PHE A 415 4.49 3.00 -21.96
N GLU A 416 5.64 2.34 -22.01
CA GLU A 416 6.22 1.81 -23.25
C GLU A 416 6.20 0.26 -23.22
N ILE A 417 4.99 -0.32 -23.15
CA ILE A 417 4.85 -1.78 -23.14
C ILE A 417 5.36 -2.38 -24.46
N LEU A 418 6.12 -3.46 -24.34
CA LEU A 418 6.72 -4.20 -25.44
C LEU A 418 5.83 -5.39 -25.86
N ASP A 419 5.88 -5.75 -27.14
CA ASP A 419 5.20 -6.93 -27.71
C ASP A 419 5.96 -8.24 -27.51
#